data_8e5c78d01cc76db2247a879fefba91ae
#
_entry.id   8e5c78d01cc76db2247a879fefba91ae
#
_cell.length_a   1.000
_cell.length_b   1.000
_cell.length_c   1.000
_cell.angle_alpha   90.00
_cell.angle_beta   90.00
_cell.angle_gamma   90.00
#
_symmetry.space_group_name_H-M   'P 1'
#
loop_
_entity.id
_entity.type
_entity.pdbx_description
1 polymer ?
#
loop_
_entity_poly.entity_id
_entity_poly.type
_entity_poly.pdbx_seq_one_letter_code
_entity_poly.pdbx_strand_id
1 'polypeptide(L)'
;NGKQWEVLISPDAEGYLDQQRYNKPGTIPLEFSTEINEGCPYDCGLCPDHKQHACLVLIEVNTACDLACPTCFADAGPGFNITMDECETMLDTFVRTEAEPEAIQFSGGEPTLHPQLFDFMKLAKAKGVRHVMVNTNGLRIVRDPEWAAEFAALNPTVYFQFDGLRDSTYEALRGEPLLEEKLKVLDKLAEFDLNTILVAAIERDVNEDEIPEIIKFGLKHPAVRAVMFQPVTHTGRNLEFDP
;
A
#
# COMPACT_ATOMS: atom_id res chain seq x y z
N ASN A 1 24.39 10.94 11.03
CA ASN A 1 24.75 12.35 11.03
C ASN A 1 23.62 13.11 11.73
N GLY A 2 23.80 13.54 13.00
CA GLY A 2 22.76 14.14 13.84
C GLY A 2 22.02 15.35 13.22
N LYS A 3 22.64 16.06 12.30
CA LYS A 3 22.01 17.14 11.57
C LYS A 3 20.90 16.70 10.59
N GLN A 4 20.92 15.46 10.12
CA GLN A 4 19.91 14.96 9.20
C GLN A 4 18.59 14.62 9.90
N TRP A 5 18.67 14.24 11.19
CA TRP A 5 17.50 14.00 12.02
C TRP A 5 16.83 15.30 12.51
N GLU A 6 17.60 16.36 12.73
CA GLU A 6 17.04 17.68 13.09
C GLU A 6 16.20 18.30 11.96
N VAL A 7 16.48 17.94 10.69
CA VAL A 7 15.68 18.41 9.54
C VAL A 7 14.38 17.62 9.38
N LEU A 8 14.36 16.35 9.83
CA LEU A 8 13.18 15.48 9.78
C LEU A 8 12.22 15.70 10.96
N ILE A 9 12.70 16.29 12.04
CA ILE A 9 11.89 16.71 13.20
C ILE A 9 11.78 18.23 13.13
N SER A 10 11.01 18.74 12.16
CA SER A 10 10.66 20.15 12.15
C SER A 10 9.75 20.48 13.34
N PRO A 11 9.74 21.72 13.84
CA PRO A 11 8.76 22.16 14.86
C PRO A 11 7.31 21.84 14.48
N ASP A 12 7.00 21.78 13.20
CA ASP A 12 5.69 21.38 12.69
C ASP A 12 5.42 19.88 12.88
N ALA A 13 6.45 19.06 13.07
CA ALA A 13 6.30 17.64 13.39
C ALA A 13 5.89 17.40 14.85
N GLU A 14 6.10 18.35 15.77
CA GLU A 14 5.58 18.24 17.15
C GLU A 14 4.06 18.10 17.16
N GLY A 15 3.35 18.79 16.25
CA GLY A 15 1.91 18.62 16.09
C GLY A 15 1.49 17.23 15.58
N TYR A 16 2.38 16.44 15.00
CA TYR A 16 2.12 15.06 14.60
C TYR A 16 2.25 14.06 15.74
N LEU A 17 2.96 14.43 16.80
CA LEU A 17 3.15 13.59 18.00
C LEU A 17 2.11 13.90 19.08
N ASP A 18 1.21 14.85 18.85
CA ASP A 18 0.12 15.13 19.76
C ASP A 18 -0.89 13.98 19.73
N GLN A 19 -0.99 13.25 20.85
CA GLN A 19 -1.93 12.13 20.99
C GLN A 19 -3.38 12.52 20.69
N GLN A 20 -3.78 13.78 20.92
CA GLN A 20 -5.11 14.26 20.58
C GLN A 20 -5.38 14.23 19.05
N ARG A 21 -4.34 14.26 18.24
CA ARG A 21 -4.45 14.19 16.79
C ARG A 21 -4.79 12.80 16.29
N TYR A 22 -4.39 11.77 17.02
CA TYR A 22 -4.70 10.36 16.73
C TYR A 22 -6.04 9.93 17.33
N ASN A 23 -6.53 10.66 18.33
CA ASN A 23 -7.83 10.45 18.96
C ASN A 23 -8.87 11.39 18.36
N LYS A 24 -9.24 11.17 17.10
CA LYS A 24 -10.23 12.01 16.41
C LYS A 24 -11.61 11.92 17.09
N PRO A 25 -12.33 13.05 17.20
CA PRO A 25 -13.73 13.01 17.62
C PRO A 25 -14.56 12.12 16.70
N GLY A 26 -15.42 11.29 17.26
CA GLY A 26 -16.32 10.44 16.49
C GLY A 26 -15.78 9.03 16.19
N THR A 27 -14.55 8.68 16.60
CA THR A 27 -14.08 7.30 16.53
C THR A 27 -14.92 6.40 17.44
N ILE A 28 -15.22 5.18 16.95
CA ILE A 28 -15.97 4.18 17.71
C ILE A 28 -15.02 3.49 18.69
N PRO A 29 -15.35 3.42 20.00
CA PRO A 29 -14.57 2.62 20.93
C PRO A 29 -14.57 1.16 20.51
N LEU A 30 -13.45 0.46 20.73
CA LEU A 30 -13.39 -0.98 20.52
C LEU A 30 -14.41 -1.69 21.42
N GLU A 31 -15.11 -2.69 20.86
CA GLU A 31 -16.08 -3.50 21.60
C GLU A 31 -15.42 -4.39 22.65
N PHE A 32 -14.13 -4.66 22.49
CA PHE A 32 -13.31 -5.42 23.45
C PHE A 32 -11.96 -4.74 23.64
N SER A 33 -11.47 -4.81 24.83
CA SER A 33 -10.21 -4.19 25.23
C SER A 33 -9.41 -5.11 26.13
N THR A 34 -8.10 -4.90 26.17
CA THR A 34 -7.21 -5.58 27.13
C THR A 34 -7.20 -4.84 28.46
N GLU A 35 -6.88 -5.57 29.55
CA GLU A 35 -6.64 -4.94 30.84
C GLU A 35 -5.44 -3.99 30.77
N ILE A 36 -5.56 -2.84 31.45
CA ILE A 36 -4.46 -1.88 31.58
C ILE A 36 -3.61 -2.33 32.75
N ASN A 37 -2.33 -2.69 32.51
CA ASN A 37 -1.39 -3.08 33.54
C ASN A 37 -0.46 -1.91 33.95
N GLU A 38 0.16 -1.26 32.97
CA GLU A 38 1.15 -0.20 33.17
C GLU A 38 0.70 1.14 32.55
N GLY A 39 -0.33 1.11 31.70
CA GLY A 39 -0.82 2.29 30.98
C GLY A 39 0.00 2.68 29.76
N CYS A 40 -0.46 3.70 29.06
CA CYS A 40 0.19 4.23 27.86
C CYS A 40 1.56 4.86 28.23
N PRO A 41 2.66 4.59 27.53
CA PRO A 41 2.77 3.87 26.24
C PRO A 41 3.11 2.37 26.36
N TYR A 42 3.14 1.81 27.55
CA TYR A 42 3.65 0.45 27.80
C TYR A 42 2.64 -0.63 27.44
N ASP A 43 1.34 -0.35 27.60
CA ASP A 43 0.24 -1.26 27.24
C ASP A 43 -0.34 -0.88 25.87
N CYS A 44 0.50 -0.90 24.81
CA CYS A 44 0.01 -0.69 23.44
C CYS A 44 -0.82 -1.86 22.97
N GLY A 45 -2.12 -1.66 22.82
CA GLY A 45 -3.07 -2.67 22.39
C GLY A 45 -4.49 -2.17 22.41
N LEU A 46 -5.42 -3.05 22.70
CA LEU A 46 -6.85 -2.78 22.76
C LEU A 46 -7.26 -2.16 24.12
N CYS A 47 -6.64 -1.02 24.47
CA CYS A 47 -6.92 -0.32 25.70
C CYS A 47 -8.27 0.44 25.62
N PRO A 48 -9.15 0.39 26.66
CA PRO A 48 -10.45 1.06 26.64
C PRO A 48 -10.36 2.59 26.54
N ASP A 49 -9.24 3.17 26.96
CA ASP A 49 -9.03 4.63 26.89
C ASP A 49 -8.43 5.08 25.55
N HIS A 50 -8.00 4.13 24.70
CA HIS A 50 -7.39 4.41 23.40
C HIS A 50 -8.48 4.53 22.33
N LYS A 51 -8.71 5.74 21.86
CA LYS A 51 -9.62 6.01 20.74
C LYS A 51 -8.85 5.74 19.45
N GLN A 52 -9.02 4.54 18.91
CA GLN A 52 -8.39 4.16 17.65
C GLN A 52 -9.20 4.66 16.46
N HIS A 53 -8.52 4.96 15.37
CA HIS A 53 -9.13 5.23 14.08
C HIS A 53 -8.30 4.54 12.98
N ALA A 54 -8.94 4.21 11.87
CA ALA A 54 -8.27 3.65 10.70
C ALA A 54 -7.69 4.79 9.85
N CYS A 55 -6.37 4.96 9.89
CA CYS A 55 -5.69 5.92 8.99
C CYS A 55 -5.58 5.41 7.54
N LEU A 56 -5.63 4.10 7.35
CA LEU A 56 -5.63 3.42 6.04
C LEU A 56 -6.48 2.16 6.13
N VAL A 57 -7.43 2.02 5.21
CA VAL A 57 -8.20 0.77 5.02
C VAL A 57 -7.73 0.09 3.74
N LEU A 58 -7.50 -1.23 3.81
CA LEU A 58 -7.24 -2.06 2.65
C LEU A 58 -8.49 -2.84 2.28
N ILE A 59 -8.88 -2.77 0.99
CA ILE A 59 -9.91 -3.63 0.42
C ILE A 59 -9.27 -4.54 -0.63
N GLU A 60 -9.29 -5.84 -0.36
CA GLU A 60 -8.90 -6.85 -1.35
C GLU A 60 -10.04 -7.10 -2.31
N VAL A 61 -9.89 -6.60 -3.54
CA VAL A 61 -10.97 -6.63 -4.52
C VAL A 61 -11.06 -7.95 -5.28
N ASN A 62 -9.95 -8.68 -5.38
CA ASN A 62 -9.88 -9.96 -6.08
C ASN A 62 -8.72 -10.82 -5.57
N THR A 63 -8.72 -12.10 -5.94
CA THR A 63 -7.59 -13.01 -5.73
C THR A 63 -6.80 -13.27 -7.02
N ALA A 64 -7.34 -12.95 -8.20
CA ALA A 64 -6.67 -13.14 -9.49
C ALA A 64 -5.42 -12.26 -9.59
N CYS A 65 -4.34 -12.83 -10.13
CA CYS A 65 -3.10 -12.12 -10.42
C CYS A 65 -2.50 -12.63 -11.73
N ASP A 66 -1.83 -11.76 -12.46
CA ASP A 66 -1.10 -12.09 -13.69
C ASP A 66 0.38 -12.47 -13.43
N LEU A 67 0.80 -12.45 -12.16
CA LEU A 67 2.08 -12.97 -11.70
C LEU A 67 1.89 -14.20 -10.80
N ALA A 68 2.90 -15.08 -10.78
CA ALA A 68 2.96 -16.27 -9.93
C ALA A 68 4.14 -16.18 -8.93
N CYS A 69 4.27 -15.06 -8.25
CA CYS A 69 5.40 -14.75 -7.37
C CYS A 69 5.67 -15.87 -6.36
N PRO A 70 6.92 -16.37 -6.24
CA PRO A 70 7.29 -17.36 -5.22
C PRO A 70 7.02 -16.85 -3.79
N THR A 71 7.24 -15.57 -3.54
CA THR A 71 7.09 -14.92 -2.22
C THR A 71 5.71 -14.32 -1.98
N CYS A 72 4.67 -14.76 -2.71
CA CYS A 72 3.32 -14.19 -2.55
C CYS A 72 2.72 -14.54 -1.20
N PHE A 73 2.60 -13.56 -0.31
CA PHE A 73 2.02 -13.75 1.03
C PHE A 73 0.51 -14.03 1.00
N ALA A 74 -0.20 -13.58 -0.06
CA ALA A 74 -1.63 -13.78 -0.24
C ALA A 74 -1.99 -15.07 -0.97
N ASP A 75 -0.98 -15.83 -1.45
CA ASP A 75 -1.20 -17.00 -2.32
C ASP A 75 -2.18 -16.71 -3.47
N ALA A 76 -1.97 -15.57 -4.13
CA ALA A 76 -2.84 -15.09 -5.20
C ALA A 76 -3.00 -16.12 -6.34
N GLY A 77 -4.21 -16.27 -6.83
CA GLY A 77 -4.57 -17.25 -7.85
C GLY A 77 -6.03 -17.13 -8.28
N PRO A 78 -6.59 -18.10 -9.01
CA PRO A 78 -8.00 -18.08 -9.37
C PRO A 78 -8.88 -18.14 -8.11
N GLY A 79 -9.89 -17.30 -8.05
CA GLY A 79 -10.75 -17.20 -6.86
C GLY A 79 -11.92 -16.26 -7.10
N PHE A 80 -12.11 -15.28 -6.21
CA PHE A 80 -13.24 -14.38 -6.24
C PHE A 80 -12.89 -12.98 -6.76
N ASN A 81 -13.92 -12.26 -7.18
CA ASN A 81 -13.97 -10.80 -7.28
C ASN A 81 -15.08 -10.32 -6.36
N ILE A 82 -14.85 -9.24 -5.60
CA ILE A 82 -15.95 -8.63 -4.85
C ILE A 82 -16.92 -7.93 -5.82
N THR A 83 -18.17 -7.84 -5.40
CA THR A 83 -19.21 -7.11 -6.11
C THR A 83 -19.21 -5.61 -5.74
N MET A 84 -19.96 -4.80 -6.52
CA MET A 84 -20.19 -3.39 -6.16
C MET A 84 -20.85 -3.26 -4.78
N ASP A 85 -21.83 -4.09 -4.47
CA ASP A 85 -22.59 -4.04 -3.21
C ASP A 85 -21.67 -4.37 -2.01
N GLU A 86 -20.77 -5.34 -2.17
CA GLU A 86 -19.77 -5.68 -1.15
C GLU A 86 -18.78 -4.52 -0.95
N CYS A 87 -18.25 -3.95 -2.02
CA CYS A 87 -17.37 -2.79 -1.96
C CYS A 87 -18.08 -1.60 -1.30
N GLU A 88 -19.33 -1.33 -1.67
CA GLU A 88 -20.12 -0.26 -1.08
C GLU A 88 -20.33 -0.47 0.42
N THR A 89 -20.65 -1.70 0.83
CA THR A 89 -20.82 -2.05 2.26
C THR A 89 -19.55 -1.82 3.06
N MET A 90 -18.37 -2.19 2.51
CA MET A 90 -17.07 -1.97 3.14
C MET A 90 -16.76 -0.47 3.25
N LEU A 91 -17.00 0.29 2.19
CA LEU A 91 -16.80 1.74 2.17
C LEU A 91 -17.74 2.46 3.14
N ASP A 92 -19.02 2.08 3.21
CA ASP A 92 -19.99 2.65 4.16
C ASP A 92 -19.60 2.37 5.60
N THR A 93 -19.07 1.19 5.86
CA THR A 93 -18.53 0.85 7.17
C THR A 93 -17.37 1.76 7.54
N PHE A 94 -16.40 1.93 6.63
CA PHE A 94 -15.27 2.82 6.84
C PHE A 94 -15.71 4.27 7.08
N VAL A 95 -16.52 4.83 6.21
CA VAL A 95 -17.01 6.22 6.34
C VAL A 95 -17.83 6.42 7.61
N ARG A 96 -18.62 5.43 8.02
CA ARG A 96 -19.42 5.49 9.25
C ARG A 96 -18.56 5.44 10.52
N THR A 97 -17.44 4.68 10.48
CA THR A 97 -16.55 4.54 11.65
C THR A 97 -15.53 5.65 11.78
N GLU A 98 -15.25 6.35 10.67
CA GLU A 98 -14.27 7.43 10.63
C GLU A 98 -14.97 8.76 10.38
N ALA A 99 -14.76 9.73 11.28
CA ALA A 99 -15.31 11.08 11.09
C ALA A 99 -14.73 11.75 9.82
N GLU A 100 -13.47 11.46 9.50
CA GLU A 100 -12.76 11.91 8.31
C GLU A 100 -12.05 10.71 7.66
N PRO A 101 -12.68 10.02 6.68
CA PRO A 101 -12.08 8.88 6.00
C PRO A 101 -10.85 9.33 5.18
N GLU A 102 -9.64 9.05 5.69
CA GLU A 102 -8.42 9.59 5.09
C GLU A 102 -7.97 8.82 3.87
N ALA A 103 -7.68 7.53 4.01
CA ALA A 103 -7.08 6.77 2.95
C ALA A 103 -7.69 5.38 2.80
N ILE A 104 -7.86 4.97 1.55
CA ILE A 104 -8.20 3.61 1.17
C ILE A 104 -7.22 3.09 0.13
N GLN A 105 -6.87 1.82 0.24
CA GLN A 105 -6.03 1.12 -0.73
C GLN A 105 -6.77 -0.09 -1.28
N PHE A 106 -7.03 -0.08 -2.58
CA PHE A 106 -7.48 -1.27 -3.29
C PHE A 106 -6.31 -2.19 -3.56
N SER A 107 -6.44 -3.44 -3.13
CA SER A 107 -5.43 -4.48 -3.17
C SER A 107 -6.06 -5.81 -3.58
N GLY A 108 -5.35 -6.92 -3.40
CA GLY A 108 -5.80 -8.27 -3.72
C GLY A 108 -4.68 -9.09 -4.35
N GLY A 109 -4.99 -9.94 -5.32
CA GLY A 109 -3.99 -10.51 -6.19
C GLY A 109 -3.33 -9.40 -7.03
N GLU A 110 -4.00 -9.03 -8.13
CA GLU A 110 -3.68 -7.81 -8.89
C GLU A 110 -5.00 -7.04 -9.13
N PRO A 111 -5.23 -5.93 -8.42
CA PRO A 111 -6.50 -5.23 -8.47
C PRO A 111 -6.81 -4.62 -9.84
N THR A 112 -5.80 -4.33 -10.66
CA THR A 112 -6.02 -3.81 -12.01
C THR A 112 -6.69 -4.82 -12.95
N LEU A 113 -6.74 -6.09 -12.58
CA LEU A 113 -7.50 -7.12 -13.31
C LEU A 113 -8.99 -7.12 -12.95
N HIS A 114 -9.40 -6.43 -11.88
CA HIS A 114 -10.80 -6.37 -11.51
C HIS A 114 -11.60 -5.51 -12.49
N PRO A 115 -12.72 -6.02 -13.07
CA PRO A 115 -13.46 -5.28 -14.11
C PRO A 115 -14.10 -3.98 -13.61
N GLN A 116 -14.42 -3.88 -12.32
CA GLN A 116 -15.09 -2.72 -11.72
C GLN A 116 -14.15 -1.84 -10.87
N LEU A 117 -12.81 -1.98 -11.00
CA LEU A 117 -11.86 -1.19 -10.18
C LEU A 117 -12.14 0.31 -10.30
N PHE A 118 -12.40 0.82 -11.49
CA PHE A 118 -12.67 2.24 -11.70
C PHE A 118 -13.94 2.71 -11.00
N ASP A 119 -14.95 1.86 -10.96
CA ASP A 119 -16.21 2.17 -10.28
C ASP A 119 -16.02 2.19 -8.76
N PHE A 120 -15.20 1.27 -8.21
CA PHE A 120 -14.81 1.28 -6.81
C PHE A 120 -14.05 2.56 -6.44
N MET A 121 -13.10 2.99 -7.27
CA MET A 121 -12.35 4.23 -7.07
C MET A 121 -13.26 5.47 -7.11
N LYS A 122 -14.19 5.53 -8.06
CA LYS A 122 -15.18 6.60 -8.15
C LYS A 122 -16.09 6.62 -6.94
N LEU A 123 -16.56 5.45 -6.50
CA LEU A 123 -17.42 5.31 -5.33
C LEU A 123 -16.72 5.77 -4.05
N ALA A 124 -15.47 5.35 -3.83
CA ALA A 124 -14.67 5.79 -2.68
C ALA A 124 -14.54 7.32 -2.63
N LYS A 125 -14.23 7.96 -3.77
CA LYS A 125 -14.17 9.42 -3.87
C LYS A 125 -15.52 10.09 -3.64
N ALA A 126 -16.58 9.54 -4.17
CA ALA A 126 -17.95 10.05 -3.98
C ALA A 126 -18.39 9.98 -2.50
N LYS A 127 -17.91 8.99 -1.75
CA LYS A 127 -18.15 8.85 -0.31
C LYS A 127 -17.22 9.73 0.56
N GLY A 128 -16.36 10.54 -0.05
CA GLY A 128 -15.52 11.53 0.64
C GLY A 128 -14.17 11.00 1.12
N VAL A 129 -13.74 9.82 0.70
CA VAL A 129 -12.38 9.33 0.98
C VAL A 129 -11.36 10.25 0.33
N ARG A 130 -10.44 10.79 1.15
CA ARG A 130 -9.49 11.82 0.71
C ARG A 130 -8.41 11.27 -0.23
N HIS A 131 -7.88 10.10 0.08
CA HIS A 131 -6.80 9.46 -0.66
C HIS A 131 -7.21 8.07 -1.12
N VAL A 132 -7.34 7.89 -2.44
CA VAL A 132 -7.59 6.59 -3.05
C VAL A 132 -6.29 6.07 -3.62
N MET A 133 -5.86 4.91 -3.13
CA MET A 133 -4.62 4.24 -3.52
C MET A 133 -4.92 2.93 -4.23
N VAL A 134 -4.02 2.50 -5.11
CA VAL A 134 -4.07 1.19 -5.76
C VAL A 134 -2.71 0.50 -5.61
N ASN A 135 -2.72 -0.68 -4.99
CA ASN A 135 -1.53 -1.53 -4.87
C ASN A 135 -1.44 -2.43 -6.09
N THR A 136 -0.41 -2.27 -6.90
CA THR A 136 -0.32 -2.95 -8.20
C THR A 136 1.11 -3.34 -8.56
N ASN A 137 1.25 -4.43 -9.30
CA ASN A 137 2.49 -4.78 -9.99
C ASN A 137 2.77 -3.84 -11.18
N GLY A 138 1.78 -3.10 -11.65
CA GLY A 138 1.88 -2.06 -12.67
C GLY A 138 1.90 -2.56 -14.12
N LEU A 139 1.96 -3.86 -14.37
CA LEU A 139 2.15 -4.39 -15.73
C LEU A 139 1.05 -3.98 -16.70
N ARG A 140 -0.19 -3.85 -16.23
CA ARG A 140 -1.30 -3.40 -17.08
C ARG A 140 -1.13 -1.96 -17.57
N ILE A 141 -0.45 -1.10 -16.82
CA ILE A 141 -0.21 0.31 -17.19
C ILE A 141 0.58 0.43 -18.51
N VAL A 142 1.50 -0.50 -18.76
CA VAL A 142 2.29 -0.51 -20.01
C VAL A 142 1.69 -1.42 -21.08
N ARG A 143 0.92 -2.44 -20.69
CA ARG A 143 0.33 -3.41 -21.62
C ARG A 143 -0.99 -2.93 -22.24
N ASP A 144 -1.71 -2.01 -21.58
CA ASP A 144 -3.03 -1.52 -22.00
C ASP A 144 -3.07 0.03 -21.87
N PRO A 145 -2.58 0.76 -22.90
CA PRO A 145 -2.49 2.22 -22.86
C PRO A 145 -3.84 2.95 -22.72
N GLU A 146 -4.93 2.38 -23.25
CA GLU A 146 -6.27 2.97 -23.14
C GLU A 146 -6.75 2.87 -21.68
N TRP A 147 -6.62 1.69 -21.08
CA TRP A 147 -6.92 1.47 -19.66
C TRP A 147 -6.06 2.38 -18.76
N ALA A 148 -4.77 2.50 -19.07
CA ALA A 148 -3.85 3.33 -18.30
C ALA A 148 -4.24 4.82 -18.32
N ALA A 149 -4.73 5.32 -19.44
CA ALA A 149 -5.22 6.69 -19.55
C ALA A 149 -6.48 6.93 -18.69
N GLU A 150 -7.43 5.98 -18.67
CA GLU A 150 -8.62 6.04 -17.81
C GLU A 150 -8.24 5.94 -16.32
N PHE A 151 -7.30 5.06 -15.99
CA PHE A 151 -6.75 4.93 -14.64
C PHE A 151 -6.13 6.25 -14.15
N ALA A 152 -5.31 6.86 -14.99
CA ALA A 152 -4.65 8.13 -14.70
C ALA A 152 -5.66 9.28 -14.52
N ALA A 153 -6.74 9.31 -15.30
CA ALA A 153 -7.80 10.31 -15.18
C ALA A 153 -8.50 10.25 -13.80
N LEU A 154 -8.46 9.12 -13.14
CA LEU A 154 -8.95 8.96 -11.76
C LEU A 154 -7.95 9.42 -10.69
N ASN A 155 -6.75 9.78 -11.07
CA ASN A 155 -5.70 10.31 -10.20
C ASN A 155 -5.53 9.55 -8.86
N PRO A 156 -5.24 8.23 -8.87
CA PRO A 156 -4.91 7.49 -7.65
C PRO A 156 -3.48 7.78 -7.20
N THR A 157 -3.19 7.51 -5.92
CA THR A 157 -1.82 7.24 -5.50
C THR A 157 -1.48 5.79 -5.84
N VAL A 158 -0.41 5.58 -6.58
CA VAL A 158 0.01 4.24 -6.99
C VAL A 158 0.99 3.67 -5.96
N TYR A 159 0.58 2.58 -5.32
CA TYR A 159 1.41 1.78 -4.43
C TYR A 159 2.05 0.69 -5.28
N PHE A 160 3.24 0.99 -5.80
CA PHE A 160 3.85 0.27 -6.92
C PHE A 160 4.92 -0.70 -6.47
N GLN A 161 4.74 -1.96 -6.80
CA GLN A 161 5.70 -3.01 -6.55
C GLN A 161 7.01 -2.78 -7.36
N PHE A 162 8.10 -2.51 -6.62
CA PHE A 162 9.42 -2.25 -7.20
C PHE A 162 10.52 -2.77 -6.28
N ASP A 163 11.03 -3.98 -6.53
CA ASP A 163 11.83 -4.73 -5.58
C ASP A 163 13.35 -4.50 -5.69
N GLY A 164 13.80 -3.93 -6.80
CA GLY A 164 15.24 -3.72 -7.03
C GLY A 164 15.54 -3.16 -8.41
N LEU A 165 16.85 -3.11 -8.69
CA LEU A 165 17.44 -2.60 -9.94
C LEU A 165 18.18 -3.70 -10.70
N ARG A 166 17.90 -4.96 -10.38
CA ARG A 166 18.47 -6.14 -11.05
C ARG A 166 17.38 -7.12 -11.43
N ASP A 167 17.46 -7.72 -12.61
CA ASP A 167 16.53 -8.78 -13.03
C ASP A 167 16.59 -10.00 -12.13
N SER A 168 17.76 -10.36 -11.60
CA SER A 168 17.90 -11.46 -10.65
C SER A 168 17.06 -11.31 -9.40
N THR A 169 16.83 -10.07 -8.93
CA THR A 169 15.93 -9.78 -7.82
C THR A 169 14.48 -10.12 -8.19
N TYR A 170 14.04 -9.73 -9.38
CA TYR A 170 12.69 -10.05 -9.85
C TYR A 170 12.53 -11.55 -10.14
N GLU A 171 13.53 -12.21 -10.71
CA GLU A 171 13.50 -13.67 -10.90
C GLU A 171 13.32 -14.40 -9.56
N ALA A 172 14.05 -13.98 -8.52
CA ALA A 172 13.95 -14.59 -7.20
C ALA A 172 12.59 -14.30 -6.52
N LEU A 173 12.16 -13.04 -6.49
CA LEU A 173 10.97 -12.64 -5.73
C LEU A 173 9.66 -12.79 -6.53
N ARG A 174 9.70 -12.68 -7.87
CA ARG A 174 8.52 -12.62 -8.74
C ARG A 174 8.43 -13.77 -9.74
N GLY A 175 9.53 -14.51 -9.93
CA GLY A 175 9.59 -15.69 -10.80
C GLY A 175 9.95 -15.39 -12.25
N GLU A 176 10.16 -14.13 -12.62
CA GLU A 176 10.50 -13.70 -13.96
C GLU A 176 11.29 -12.37 -13.98
N PRO A 177 12.12 -12.09 -15.00
CA PRO A 177 12.83 -10.83 -15.12
C PRO A 177 11.84 -9.71 -15.50
N LEU A 178 11.72 -8.67 -14.66
CA LEU A 178 10.71 -7.62 -14.81
C LEU A 178 11.29 -6.19 -14.77
N LEU A 179 12.60 -6.02 -14.62
CA LEU A 179 13.17 -4.70 -14.40
C LEU A 179 12.84 -3.72 -15.54
N GLU A 180 12.94 -4.15 -16.78
CA GLU A 180 12.66 -3.29 -17.94
C GLU A 180 11.19 -2.82 -17.93
N GLU A 181 10.25 -3.75 -17.68
CA GLU A 181 8.81 -3.40 -17.57
C GLU A 181 8.54 -2.44 -16.41
N LYS A 182 9.17 -2.68 -15.24
CA LYS A 182 9.00 -1.82 -14.08
C LYS A 182 9.49 -0.39 -14.33
N LEU A 183 10.60 -0.23 -15.04
CA LEU A 183 11.10 1.08 -15.43
C LEU A 183 10.15 1.76 -16.42
N LYS A 184 9.63 1.05 -17.42
CA LYS A 184 8.61 1.58 -18.34
C LYS A 184 7.33 2.01 -17.62
N VAL A 185 6.90 1.24 -16.60
CA VAL A 185 5.75 1.63 -15.77
C VAL A 185 6.03 2.95 -15.07
N LEU A 186 7.19 3.12 -14.45
CA LEU A 186 7.55 4.37 -13.77
C LEU A 186 7.61 5.56 -14.72
N ASP A 187 8.14 5.38 -15.93
CA ASP A 187 8.12 6.41 -16.96
C ASP A 187 6.68 6.83 -17.30
N LYS A 188 5.77 5.86 -17.46
CA LYS A 188 4.35 6.12 -17.69
C LYS A 188 3.66 6.84 -16.53
N LEU A 189 3.95 6.44 -15.31
CA LEU A 189 3.43 7.11 -14.11
C LEU A 189 3.92 8.57 -14.01
N ALA A 190 5.15 8.83 -14.44
CA ALA A 190 5.68 10.20 -14.54
C ALA A 190 5.02 11.00 -15.67
N GLU A 191 4.79 10.41 -16.84
CA GLU A 191 4.05 11.04 -17.94
C GLU A 191 2.64 11.46 -17.51
N PHE A 192 1.97 10.65 -16.68
CA PHE A 192 0.64 10.91 -16.14
C PHE A 192 0.63 11.80 -14.88
N ASP A 193 1.80 12.22 -14.38
CA ASP A 193 1.96 12.97 -13.12
C ASP A 193 1.29 12.28 -11.91
N LEU A 194 1.33 10.96 -11.85
CA LEU A 194 0.75 10.18 -10.76
C LEU A 194 1.71 10.04 -9.59
N ASN A 195 1.23 10.34 -8.39
CA ASN A 195 2.00 10.10 -7.17
C ASN A 195 2.22 8.60 -6.96
N THR A 196 3.48 8.21 -6.83
CA THR A 196 3.88 6.81 -6.71
C THR A 196 4.67 6.57 -5.44
N ILE A 197 4.34 5.50 -4.74
CA ILE A 197 5.11 4.96 -3.61
C ILE A 197 5.76 3.67 -4.12
N LEU A 198 7.09 3.62 -4.12
CA LEU A 198 7.80 2.38 -4.40
C LEU A 198 7.68 1.43 -3.22
N VAL A 199 7.32 0.19 -3.49
CA VAL A 199 7.20 -0.86 -2.47
C VAL A 199 8.13 -1.99 -2.84
N ALA A 200 9.18 -2.17 -2.04
CA ALA A 200 10.16 -3.20 -2.23
C ALA A 200 9.98 -4.31 -1.18
N ALA A 201 9.71 -5.53 -1.62
CA ALA A 201 9.87 -6.69 -0.78
C ALA A 201 11.36 -6.94 -0.59
N ILE A 202 11.80 -7.08 0.68
CA ILE A 202 13.21 -7.27 1.02
C ILE A 202 13.39 -8.67 1.58
N GLU A 203 14.28 -9.41 0.96
CA GLU A 203 14.68 -10.76 1.39
C GLU A 203 16.19 -10.82 1.59
N ARG A 204 16.59 -11.50 2.68
CA ARG A 204 18.00 -11.67 3.03
C ARG A 204 18.72 -12.46 1.92
N ASP A 205 19.94 -12.06 1.61
CA ASP A 205 20.80 -12.65 0.59
C ASP A 205 20.23 -12.55 -0.86
N VAL A 206 19.13 -11.80 -1.06
CA VAL A 206 18.54 -11.54 -2.37
C VAL A 206 18.72 -10.09 -2.79
N ASN A 207 18.17 -9.14 -2.02
CA ASN A 207 18.16 -7.73 -2.43
C ASN A 207 18.33 -6.71 -1.29
N GLU A 208 18.69 -7.12 -0.09
CA GLU A 208 18.95 -6.17 0.99
C GLU A 208 20.12 -5.21 0.67
N ASP A 209 21.04 -5.64 -0.18
CA ASP A 209 22.14 -4.82 -0.68
C ASP A 209 21.68 -3.71 -1.65
N GLU A 210 20.51 -3.85 -2.26
CA GLU A 210 19.93 -2.84 -3.16
C GLU A 210 19.21 -1.70 -2.45
N ILE A 211 18.94 -1.80 -1.14
CA ILE A 211 18.20 -0.77 -0.37
C ILE A 211 18.76 0.64 -0.60
N PRO A 212 20.09 0.91 -0.50
CA PRO A 212 20.64 2.24 -0.74
C PRO A 212 20.40 2.76 -2.18
N GLU A 213 20.45 1.85 -3.16
CA GLU A 213 20.27 2.22 -4.57
C GLU A 213 18.80 2.47 -4.90
N ILE A 214 17.87 1.69 -4.33
CA ILE A 214 16.42 1.93 -4.45
C ILE A 214 16.06 3.30 -3.86
N ILE A 215 16.62 3.65 -2.70
CA ILE A 215 16.41 4.98 -2.10
C ILE A 215 16.93 6.09 -3.03
N LYS A 216 18.17 5.96 -3.52
CA LYS A 216 18.76 6.95 -4.44
C LYS A 216 17.96 7.08 -5.73
N PHE A 217 17.46 5.98 -6.25
CA PHE A 217 16.61 5.93 -7.43
C PHE A 217 15.30 6.67 -7.16
N GLY A 218 14.59 6.33 -6.08
CA GLY A 218 13.33 6.95 -5.69
C GLY A 218 13.45 8.47 -5.47
N LEU A 219 14.52 8.93 -4.83
CA LEU A 219 14.77 10.36 -4.60
C LEU A 219 14.97 11.18 -5.90
N LYS A 220 15.35 10.52 -6.99
CA LYS A 220 15.60 11.18 -8.28
C LYS A 220 14.43 11.06 -9.25
N HIS A 221 13.57 10.08 -9.08
CA HIS A 221 12.52 9.80 -10.05
C HIS A 221 11.31 10.72 -9.85
N PRO A 222 10.82 11.43 -10.90
CA PRO A 222 9.82 12.49 -10.77
C PRO A 222 8.45 12.01 -10.25
N ALA A 223 8.04 10.77 -10.54
CA ALA A 223 6.78 10.22 -10.05
C ALA A 223 6.84 9.78 -8.58
N VAL A 224 8.03 9.47 -8.05
CA VAL A 224 8.18 8.84 -6.72
C VAL A 224 8.07 9.87 -5.61
N ARG A 225 7.21 9.58 -4.63
CA ARG A 225 6.98 10.41 -3.44
C ARG A 225 7.49 9.75 -2.15
N ALA A 226 7.55 8.41 -2.13
CA ALA A 226 8.03 7.64 -1.00
C ALA A 226 8.60 6.30 -1.46
N VAL A 227 9.43 5.70 -0.61
CA VAL A 227 9.90 4.31 -0.75
C VAL A 227 9.55 3.58 0.53
N MET A 228 8.93 2.41 0.41
CA MET A 228 8.57 1.53 1.50
C MET A 228 9.26 0.18 1.34
N PHE A 229 9.84 -0.30 2.42
CA PHE A 229 10.49 -1.62 2.47
C PHE A 229 9.64 -2.57 3.30
N GLN A 230 9.32 -3.72 2.74
CA GLN A 230 8.54 -4.77 3.38
C GLN A 230 9.38 -6.03 3.47
N PRO A 231 9.80 -6.47 4.66
CA PRO A 231 10.48 -7.76 4.79
C PRO A 231 9.58 -8.89 4.28
N VAL A 232 10.17 -9.81 3.51
CA VAL A 232 9.47 -11.02 3.06
C VAL A 232 9.08 -11.84 4.27
N THR A 233 7.83 -12.34 4.27
CA THR A 233 7.28 -13.18 5.32
C THR A 233 7.03 -14.59 4.79
N HIS A 234 7.19 -15.59 5.67
CA HIS A 234 6.97 -17.01 5.34
C HIS A 234 5.49 -17.38 5.55
N THR A 235 4.64 -16.82 4.69
CA THR A 235 3.19 -17.05 4.68
C THR A 235 2.69 -17.16 3.25
N GLY A 236 1.45 -17.57 3.07
CA GLY A 236 0.85 -17.72 1.75
C GLY A 236 1.56 -18.79 0.93
N ARG A 237 2.10 -18.41 -0.23
CA ARG A 237 2.84 -19.33 -1.11
C ARG A 237 4.26 -19.63 -0.61
N ASN A 238 4.86 -18.73 0.14
CA ASN A 238 6.21 -18.86 0.69
C ASN A 238 6.18 -19.60 2.04
N LEU A 239 6.02 -20.91 2.00
CA LEU A 239 5.91 -21.76 3.19
C LEU A 239 7.25 -22.41 3.61
N GLU A 240 8.25 -22.40 2.74
CA GLU A 240 9.56 -22.97 3.03
C GLU A 240 10.39 -21.97 3.85
N PHE A 241 10.52 -22.26 5.15
CA PHE A 241 11.39 -21.54 6.04
C PHE A 241 12.62 -22.41 6.34
N ASP A 242 13.79 -21.94 5.90
CA ASP A 242 15.09 -22.44 6.35
C ASP A 242 15.65 -21.44 7.39
N PRO A 243 15.65 -21.80 8.69
CA PRO A 243 16.00 -20.87 9.77
C PRO A 243 17.47 -20.48 9.83
#